data_f31359c2e9b9aa4482fa570cd6708f65
#
_entry.id   f31359c2e9b9aa4482fa570cd6708f65
#
_cell.length_a   1.000
_cell.length_b   1.000
_cell.length_c   1.000
_cell.angle_alpha   90.00
_cell.angle_beta   90.00
_cell.angle_gamma   90.00
#
_symmetry.space_group_name_H-M   'P 1'
#
loop_
_entity.id
_entity.type
_entity.pdbx_description
1 polymer ?
#
loop_
_entity_poly.entity_id
_entity_poly.type
_entity_poly.pdbx_seq_one_letter_code
_entity_poly.pdbx_strand_id
1 'polypeptide(L)'
;MRLNGKVAVVTGGAKGLGGEMCQLFAKEGAKVVAVDMMPLTYENANVEFYKLNVTSSEDCKEFYDYVIKKYGKVDVLVNNAGITRDAMTRKMTDEMWNAVISVNLTGVFNLTRLIGPQMEEIGGGSIINISSVVGEFGNIGQANYSATKAGVIGLTKTWAKEFARKGVPVRVNAIAPGYIMTDMMKTVPEDLLKKFAGQTMLG
;
A
#
# COMPACT_ATOMS: atom_id res chain seq x y z
N MET A 1 -10.16 17.41 -13.20
CA MET A 1 -9.29 16.22 -13.06
C MET A 1 -8.02 16.62 -12.33
N ARG A 2 -7.90 16.23 -11.07
CA ARG A 2 -6.77 16.62 -10.18
C ARG A 2 -5.46 15.91 -10.49
N LEU A 3 -5.51 14.77 -11.19
CA LEU A 3 -4.37 13.92 -11.51
C LEU A 3 -4.08 13.86 -13.01
N ASN A 4 -4.54 14.83 -13.78
CA ASN A 4 -4.32 14.85 -15.22
C ASN A 4 -2.82 14.81 -15.57
N GLY A 5 -2.42 13.87 -16.44
CA GLY A 5 -1.03 13.66 -16.85
C GLY A 5 -0.11 13.04 -15.80
N LYS A 6 -0.64 12.63 -14.64
CA LYS A 6 0.10 11.91 -13.60
C LYS A 6 0.13 10.42 -13.88
N VAL A 7 1.22 9.79 -13.49
CA VAL A 7 1.39 8.33 -13.48
C VAL A 7 1.33 7.84 -12.05
N ALA A 8 0.37 6.96 -11.75
CA ALA A 8 0.14 6.43 -10.42
C ALA A 8 0.34 4.91 -10.41
N VAL A 9 1.10 4.42 -9.46
CA VAL A 9 1.29 2.99 -9.16
C VAL A 9 0.59 2.66 -7.86
N VAL A 10 -0.27 1.63 -7.86
CA VAL A 10 -1.00 1.19 -6.67
C VAL A 10 -0.75 -0.30 -6.45
N THR A 11 -0.12 -0.67 -5.33
CA THR A 11 0.09 -2.08 -4.96
C THR A 11 -1.15 -2.65 -4.28
N GLY A 12 -1.43 -3.95 -4.51
CA GLY A 12 -2.70 -4.53 -4.09
C GLY A 12 -3.89 -3.91 -4.82
N GLY A 13 -3.68 -3.50 -6.09
CA GLY A 13 -4.62 -2.73 -6.89
C GLY A 13 -5.71 -3.56 -7.56
N ALA A 14 -5.70 -4.89 -7.42
CA ALA A 14 -6.67 -5.75 -8.13
C ALA A 14 -8.09 -5.68 -7.57
N LYS A 15 -8.26 -5.35 -6.31
CA LYS A 15 -9.56 -5.35 -5.62
C LYS A 15 -9.56 -4.48 -4.35
N GLY A 16 -10.71 -4.38 -3.70
CA GLY A 16 -10.88 -3.71 -2.41
C GLY A 16 -10.40 -2.25 -2.47
N LEU A 17 -9.78 -1.77 -1.39
CA LEU A 17 -9.30 -0.38 -1.29
C LEU A 17 -8.35 0.01 -2.43
N GLY A 18 -7.42 -0.88 -2.79
CA GLY A 18 -6.48 -0.63 -3.90
C GLY A 18 -7.21 -0.49 -5.23
N GLY A 19 -8.19 -1.35 -5.51
CA GLY A 19 -9.02 -1.28 -6.71
C GLY A 19 -9.82 0.01 -6.80
N GLU A 20 -10.46 0.43 -5.69
CA GLU A 20 -11.20 1.70 -5.62
C GLU A 20 -10.29 2.91 -5.85
N MET A 21 -9.07 2.89 -5.25
CA MET A 21 -8.08 3.94 -5.49
C MET A 21 -7.66 4.00 -6.96
N CYS A 22 -7.43 2.85 -7.60
CA CYS A 22 -7.09 2.79 -9.02
C CYS A 22 -8.17 3.42 -9.89
N GLN A 23 -9.44 3.05 -9.67
CA GLN A 23 -10.57 3.57 -10.44
C GLN A 23 -10.76 5.08 -10.21
N LEU A 24 -10.65 5.54 -8.96
CA LEU A 24 -10.75 6.96 -8.62
C LEU A 24 -9.63 7.78 -9.24
N PHE A 25 -8.39 7.31 -9.19
CA PHE A 25 -7.24 8.00 -9.78
C PHE A 25 -7.37 8.08 -11.31
N ALA A 26 -7.83 7.00 -11.95
CA ALA A 26 -8.13 7.00 -13.38
C ALA A 26 -9.24 8.00 -13.74
N LYS A 27 -10.32 8.08 -12.94
CA LYS A 27 -11.38 9.08 -13.09
C LYS A 27 -10.87 10.51 -12.93
N GLU A 28 -9.85 10.72 -12.10
CA GLU A 28 -9.20 12.03 -11.93
C GLU A 28 -8.10 12.32 -12.98
N GLY A 29 -7.97 11.48 -14.00
CA GLY A 29 -7.12 11.70 -15.18
C GLY A 29 -5.71 11.12 -15.08
N ALA A 30 -5.40 10.32 -14.08
CA ALA A 30 -4.12 9.62 -14.00
C ALA A 30 -4.04 8.45 -15.00
N LYS A 31 -2.81 8.16 -15.46
CA LYS A 31 -2.44 6.83 -15.96
C LYS A 31 -2.15 5.96 -14.76
N VAL A 32 -2.91 4.90 -14.56
CA VAL A 32 -2.81 4.07 -13.37
C VAL A 32 -2.25 2.70 -13.72
N VAL A 33 -1.24 2.25 -12.97
CA VAL A 33 -0.75 0.88 -13.02
C VAL A 33 -1.12 0.20 -11.69
N ALA A 34 -2.10 -0.69 -11.77
CA ALA A 34 -2.49 -1.55 -10.67
C ALA A 34 -1.58 -2.77 -10.64
N VAL A 35 -0.81 -2.93 -9.56
CA VAL A 35 0.08 -4.09 -9.40
C VAL A 35 -0.45 -5.02 -8.33
N ASP A 36 -0.54 -6.31 -8.65
CA ASP A 36 -1.06 -7.34 -7.75
C ASP A 36 -0.58 -8.73 -8.19
N MET A 37 -0.69 -9.73 -7.34
CA MET A 37 -0.49 -11.14 -7.69
C MET A 37 -1.70 -11.72 -8.45
N MET A 38 -2.89 -11.16 -8.21
CA MET A 38 -4.17 -11.58 -8.78
C MET A 38 -4.62 -10.60 -9.87
N PRO A 39 -5.35 -11.05 -10.90
CA PRO A 39 -5.89 -10.17 -11.93
C PRO A 39 -6.93 -9.20 -11.34
N LEU A 40 -7.20 -8.10 -12.07
CA LEU A 40 -8.23 -7.13 -11.70
C LEU A 40 -9.60 -7.80 -11.58
N THR A 41 -10.36 -7.40 -10.57
CA THR A 41 -11.77 -7.78 -10.38
C THR A 41 -12.75 -6.75 -10.94
N TYR A 42 -12.24 -5.75 -11.67
CA TYR A 42 -13.00 -4.67 -12.28
C TYR A 42 -12.43 -4.34 -13.67
N GLU A 43 -13.21 -3.68 -14.50
CA GLU A 43 -12.80 -3.21 -15.81
C GLU A 43 -12.67 -1.68 -15.82
N ASN A 44 -11.51 -1.19 -16.29
CA ASN A 44 -11.28 0.23 -16.49
C ASN A 44 -10.17 0.43 -17.54
N ALA A 45 -10.50 1.00 -18.70
CA ALA A 45 -9.57 1.19 -19.81
C ALA A 45 -8.36 2.10 -19.47
N ASN A 46 -8.43 2.90 -18.41
CA ASN A 46 -7.35 3.77 -17.95
C ASN A 46 -6.53 3.17 -16.81
N VAL A 47 -6.81 1.92 -16.43
CA VAL A 47 -6.06 1.17 -15.42
C VAL A 47 -5.39 -0.02 -16.09
N GLU A 48 -4.07 0.00 -16.09
CA GLU A 48 -3.27 -1.12 -16.57
C GLU A 48 -2.98 -2.08 -15.44
N PHE A 49 -3.11 -3.37 -15.67
CA PHE A 49 -2.70 -4.41 -14.74
C PHE A 49 -1.27 -4.88 -15.01
N TYR A 50 -0.48 -4.99 -13.95
CA TYR A 50 0.83 -5.64 -14.00
C TYR A 50 0.94 -6.65 -12.85
N LYS A 51 1.23 -7.92 -13.18
CA LYS A 51 1.42 -8.96 -12.18
C LYS A 51 2.74 -8.77 -11.47
N LEU A 52 2.73 -8.53 -10.15
CA LEU A 52 3.93 -8.27 -9.37
C LEU A 52 3.87 -8.95 -8.00
N ASN A 53 4.93 -9.65 -7.65
CA ASN A 53 5.20 -10.05 -6.27
C ASN A 53 6.06 -8.99 -5.57
N VAL A 54 5.47 -8.15 -4.73
CA VAL A 54 6.19 -7.09 -4.00
C VAL A 54 7.28 -7.60 -3.07
N THR A 55 7.25 -8.89 -2.69
CA THR A 55 8.27 -9.50 -1.82
C THR A 55 9.57 -9.82 -2.56
N SER A 56 9.52 -9.95 -3.88
CA SER A 56 10.68 -10.15 -4.75
C SER A 56 11.30 -8.79 -5.12
N SER A 57 12.53 -8.61 -4.69
CA SER A 57 13.31 -7.41 -5.05
C SER A 57 13.61 -7.34 -6.56
N GLU A 58 13.79 -8.49 -7.19
CA GLU A 58 14.05 -8.63 -8.62
C GLU A 58 12.80 -8.27 -9.43
N ASP A 59 11.65 -8.87 -9.12
CA ASP A 59 10.38 -8.53 -9.76
C ASP A 59 10.06 -7.02 -9.63
N CYS A 60 10.33 -6.43 -8.46
CA CYS A 60 10.15 -4.99 -8.23
C CYS A 60 11.07 -4.15 -9.14
N LYS A 61 12.31 -4.59 -9.36
CA LYS A 61 13.24 -3.91 -10.27
C LYS A 61 12.78 -4.01 -11.72
N GLU A 62 12.37 -5.19 -12.16
CA GLU A 62 11.83 -5.40 -13.53
C GLU A 62 10.57 -4.55 -13.76
N PHE A 63 9.68 -4.51 -12.78
CA PHE A 63 8.51 -3.65 -12.82
C PHE A 63 8.88 -2.17 -12.90
N TYR A 64 9.84 -1.72 -12.10
CA TYR A 64 10.33 -0.34 -12.14
C TYR A 64 10.85 0.01 -13.54
N ASP A 65 11.72 -0.82 -14.12
CA ASP A 65 12.26 -0.60 -15.45
C ASP A 65 11.16 -0.58 -16.53
N TYR A 66 10.15 -1.45 -16.40
CA TYR A 66 8.99 -1.46 -17.28
C TYR A 66 8.22 -0.14 -17.21
N VAL A 67 7.87 0.33 -16.01
CA VAL A 67 7.03 1.53 -15.84
C VAL A 67 7.77 2.78 -16.30
N ILE A 68 9.06 2.88 -16.02
CA ILE A 68 9.90 4.01 -16.48
C ILE A 68 10.05 3.99 -18.00
N LYS A 69 10.31 2.84 -18.60
CA LYS A 69 10.39 2.71 -20.06
C LYS A 69 9.09 3.11 -20.76
N LYS A 70 7.94 2.76 -20.17
CA LYS A 70 6.62 2.99 -20.77
C LYS A 70 6.08 4.39 -20.56
N TYR A 71 6.25 4.93 -19.35
CA TYR A 71 5.62 6.19 -18.94
C TYR A 71 6.63 7.32 -18.64
N GLY A 72 7.91 7.02 -18.58
CA GLY A 72 8.98 7.96 -18.29
C GLY A 72 9.12 8.35 -16.82
N LYS A 73 8.08 8.11 -15.99
CA LYS A 73 8.05 8.54 -14.59
C LYS A 73 6.99 7.80 -13.78
N VAL A 74 7.09 7.94 -12.46
CA VAL A 74 6.02 7.67 -11.50
C VAL A 74 5.83 8.93 -10.63
N ASP A 75 4.65 9.54 -10.67
CA ASP A 75 4.31 10.72 -9.87
C ASP A 75 3.70 10.35 -8.52
N VAL A 76 2.99 9.21 -8.45
CA VAL A 76 2.30 8.74 -7.24
C VAL A 76 2.59 7.26 -7.02
N LEU A 77 3.04 6.90 -5.83
CA LEU A 77 3.13 5.51 -5.38
C LEU A 77 2.21 5.31 -4.19
N VAL A 78 1.31 4.32 -4.29
CA VAL A 78 0.50 3.86 -3.15
C VAL A 78 0.94 2.46 -2.75
N ASN A 79 1.60 2.34 -1.62
CA ASN A 79 1.93 1.07 -0.98
C ASN A 79 0.72 0.59 -0.17
N ASN A 80 -0.17 -0.17 -0.84
CA ASN A 80 -1.40 -0.68 -0.25
C ASN A 80 -1.42 -2.21 -0.10
N ALA A 81 -0.61 -2.95 -0.87
CA ALA A 81 -0.53 -4.41 -0.74
C ALA A 81 -0.29 -4.83 0.71
N GLY A 82 -1.08 -5.78 1.17
CA GLY A 82 -0.97 -6.29 2.54
C GLY A 82 -1.81 -7.53 2.77
N ILE A 83 -1.35 -8.34 3.69
CA ILE A 83 -2.00 -9.57 4.15
C ILE A 83 -2.05 -9.63 5.67
N THR A 84 -2.93 -10.47 6.20
CA THR A 84 -2.96 -10.87 7.60
C THR A 84 -2.70 -12.36 7.74
N ARG A 85 -2.11 -12.79 8.85
CA ARG A 85 -1.96 -14.18 9.30
C ARG A 85 -2.07 -14.14 10.82
N ASP A 86 -3.31 -14.16 11.28
CA ASP A 86 -3.64 -13.90 12.68
C ASP A 86 -3.46 -15.15 13.52
N ALA A 87 -2.76 -15.03 14.64
CA ALA A 87 -2.60 -16.05 15.65
C ALA A 87 -2.16 -15.42 16.99
N MET A 88 -2.59 -16.00 18.11
CA MET A 88 -2.02 -15.64 19.42
C MET A 88 -0.49 -15.86 19.36
N THR A 89 0.30 -15.00 19.98
CA THR A 89 1.77 -15.03 19.93
C THR A 89 2.37 -16.42 20.17
N ARG A 90 1.83 -17.17 21.14
CA ARG A 90 2.25 -18.54 21.45
C ARG A 90 1.97 -19.59 20.35
N LYS A 91 1.12 -19.24 19.37
CA LYS A 91 0.73 -20.10 18.24
C LYS A 91 1.16 -19.52 16.88
N MET A 92 1.76 -18.34 16.87
CA MET A 92 2.25 -17.70 15.66
C MET A 92 3.51 -18.43 15.19
N THR A 93 3.47 -18.97 13.99
CA THR A 93 4.62 -19.66 13.39
C THR A 93 5.54 -18.69 12.67
N ASP A 94 6.77 -19.10 12.41
CA ASP A 94 7.75 -18.32 11.65
C ASP A 94 7.25 -18.04 10.23
N GLU A 95 6.52 -18.97 9.61
CA GLU A 95 5.92 -18.79 8.29
C GLU A 95 4.85 -17.70 8.31
N MET A 96 3.97 -17.71 9.33
CA MET A 96 2.94 -16.67 9.49
C MET A 96 3.56 -15.30 9.71
N TRP A 97 4.59 -15.24 10.56
CA TRP A 97 5.35 -14.02 10.83
C TRP A 97 6.02 -13.51 9.55
N ASN A 98 6.86 -14.33 8.93
CA ASN A 98 7.66 -13.96 7.78
C ASN A 98 6.82 -13.58 6.56
N ALA A 99 5.68 -14.26 6.33
CA ALA A 99 4.78 -13.90 5.24
C ALA A 99 4.24 -12.47 5.39
N VAL A 100 3.81 -12.08 6.60
CA VAL A 100 3.27 -10.73 6.85
C VAL A 100 4.38 -9.67 6.78
N ILE A 101 5.56 -9.94 7.37
CA ILE A 101 6.72 -9.03 7.29
C ILE A 101 7.12 -8.82 5.83
N SER A 102 7.23 -9.88 5.04
CA SER A 102 7.68 -9.83 3.65
C SER A 102 6.74 -8.99 2.77
N VAL A 103 5.43 -9.16 2.89
CA VAL A 103 4.47 -8.41 2.09
C VAL A 103 4.30 -6.99 2.61
N ASN A 104 3.97 -6.83 3.91
CA ASN A 104 3.48 -5.57 4.44
C ASN A 104 4.59 -4.56 4.78
N LEU A 105 5.84 -5.02 4.93
CA LEU A 105 6.96 -4.15 5.30
C LEU A 105 8.07 -4.19 4.24
N THR A 106 8.60 -5.37 3.93
CA THR A 106 9.67 -5.50 2.92
C THR A 106 9.17 -5.10 1.53
N GLY A 107 7.94 -5.47 1.17
CA GLY A 107 7.32 -5.06 -0.11
C GLY A 107 7.19 -3.55 -0.26
N VAL A 108 6.82 -2.85 0.81
CA VAL A 108 6.78 -1.37 0.85
C VAL A 108 8.18 -0.79 0.62
N PHE A 109 9.19 -1.34 1.27
CA PHE A 109 10.59 -0.94 1.09
C PHE A 109 11.07 -1.19 -0.35
N ASN A 110 10.80 -2.36 -0.92
CA ASN A 110 11.28 -2.76 -2.25
C ASN A 110 10.90 -1.78 -3.36
N LEU A 111 9.65 -1.30 -3.39
CA LEU A 111 9.22 -0.33 -4.39
C LEU A 111 9.64 1.10 -4.04
N THR A 112 9.55 1.47 -2.77
CA THR A 112 9.87 2.84 -2.34
C THR A 112 11.33 3.18 -2.60
N ARG A 113 12.28 2.25 -2.37
CA ARG A 113 13.71 2.47 -2.62
C ARG A 113 14.07 2.68 -4.09
N LEU A 114 13.20 2.26 -5.03
CA LEU A 114 13.37 2.46 -6.47
C LEU A 114 12.67 3.73 -6.95
N ILE A 115 11.43 3.95 -6.51
CA ILE A 115 10.57 5.03 -7.00
C ILE A 115 10.86 6.36 -6.27
N GLY A 116 11.21 6.32 -4.97
CA GLY A 116 11.50 7.54 -4.21
C GLY A 116 12.65 8.37 -4.80
N PRO A 117 13.83 7.78 -5.06
CA PRO A 117 14.93 8.48 -5.74
C PRO A 117 14.53 9.01 -7.13
N GLN A 118 13.77 8.25 -7.91
CA GLN A 118 13.29 8.69 -9.22
C GLN A 118 12.38 9.93 -9.09
N MET A 119 11.53 9.99 -8.03
CA MET A 119 10.73 11.18 -7.74
C MET A 119 11.61 12.39 -7.40
N GLU A 120 12.73 12.21 -6.70
CA GLU A 120 13.71 13.30 -6.50
C GLU A 120 14.29 13.80 -7.83
N GLU A 121 14.63 12.89 -8.74
CA GLU A 121 15.23 13.21 -10.05
C GLU A 121 14.28 13.99 -10.96
N ILE A 122 12.99 13.67 -10.95
CA ILE A 122 11.98 14.36 -11.76
C ILE A 122 11.42 15.64 -11.12
N GLY A 123 11.92 16.02 -9.94
CA GLY A 123 11.55 17.26 -9.27
C GLY A 123 10.31 17.18 -8.38
N GLY A 124 9.87 15.99 -7.96
CA GLY A 124 8.80 15.81 -6.98
C GLY A 124 7.93 14.58 -7.17
N GLY A 125 7.15 14.27 -6.15
CA GLY A 125 6.26 13.11 -6.16
C GLY A 125 5.45 12.96 -4.87
N SER A 126 4.62 11.91 -4.83
CA SER A 126 3.83 11.60 -3.64
C SER A 126 3.83 10.10 -3.38
N ILE A 127 4.32 9.71 -2.20
CA ILE A 127 4.26 8.33 -1.72
C ILE A 127 3.22 8.27 -0.60
N ILE A 128 2.27 7.32 -0.72
CA ILE A 128 1.21 7.09 0.24
C ILE A 128 1.34 5.65 0.74
N ASN A 129 1.59 5.49 2.02
CA ASN A 129 1.73 4.19 2.65
C ASN A 129 0.47 3.85 3.45
N ILE A 130 -0.15 2.70 3.16
CA ILE A 130 -1.33 2.26 3.90
C ILE A 130 -0.89 1.49 5.14
N SER A 131 -0.98 2.17 6.28
CA SER A 131 -0.82 1.59 7.60
C SER A 131 -2.16 1.00 8.11
N SER A 132 -2.43 1.09 9.38
CA SER A 132 -3.68 0.67 10.05
C SER A 132 -3.71 1.26 11.46
N VAL A 133 -4.91 1.46 12.01
CA VAL A 133 -5.09 1.70 13.46
C VAL A 133 -4.44 0.60 14.31
N VAL A 134 -4.36 -0.63 13.80
CA VAL A 134 -3.65 -1.74 14.46
C VAL A 134 -2.15 -1.48 14.60
N GLY A 135 -1.56 -0.68 13.71
CA GLY A 135 -0.16 -0.26 13.82
C GLY A 135 0.07 0.77 14.93
N GLU A 136 -0.98 1.48 15.35
CA GLU A 136 -0.93 2.48 16.43
C GLU A 136 -1.32 1.90 17.78
N PHE A 137 -2.38 1.09 17.83
CA PHE A 137 -3.00 0.64 19.08
C PHE A 137 -2.83 -0.85 19.35
N GLY A 138 -2.33 -1.62 18.38
CA GLY A 138 -2.26 -3.08 18.46
C GLY A 138 -3.63 -3.75 18.30
N ASN A 139 -3.60 -5.07 18.12
CA ASN A 139 -4.81 -5.90 18.20
C ASN A 139 -4.45 -7.33 18.62
N ILE A 140 -5.34 -7.98 19.33
CA ILE A 140 -5.16 -9.36 19.79
C ILE A 140 -4.97 -10.28 18.60
N GLY A 141 -3.94 -11.14 18.63
CA GLY A 141 -3.66 -12.10 17.57
C GLY A 141 -2.93 -11.54 16.34
N GLN A 142 -2.58 -10.26 16.33
CA GLN A 142 -2.00 -9.58 15.18
C GLN A 142 -0.58 -9.02 15.46
N ALA A 143 0.25 -9.73 16.20
CA ALA A 143 1.60 -9.26 16.54
C ALA A 143 2.44 -8.95 15.29
N ASN A 144 2.43 -9.83 14.28
CA ASN A 144 3.10 -9.63 12.99
C ASN A 144 2.53 -8.44 12.21
N TYR A 145 1.21 -8.34 12.09
CA TYR A 145 0.52 -7.28 11.36
C TYR A 145 0.75 -5.92 12.04
N SER A 146 0.57 -5.85 13.35
CA SER A 146 0.81 -4.65 14.16
C SER A 146 2.25 -4.15 14.00
N ALA A 147 3.24 -5.05 14.11
CA ALA A 147 4.65 -4.71 13.91
C ALA A 147 4.92 -4.11 12.52
N THR A 148 4.33 -4.71 11.45
CA THR A 148 4.51 -4.17 10.09
C THR A 148 3.87 -2.80 9.91
N LYS A 149 2.65 -2.61 10.42
CA LYS A 149 1.92 -1.35 10.24
C LYS A 149 2.50 -0.21 11.08
N ALA A 150 3.05 -0.51 12.26
CA ALA A 150 3.88 0.43 13.03
C ALA A 150 5.20 0.75 12.30
N GLY A 151 5.87 -0.29 11.73
CA GLY A 151 7.08 -0.12 10.93
C GLY A 151 6.86 0.79 9.72
N VAL A 152 5.74 0.65 9.02
CA VAL A 152 5.36 1.52 7.88
C VAL A 152 5.24 2.98 8.31
N ILE A 153 4.71 3.28 9.50
CA ILE A 153 4.65 4.65 10.05
C ILE A 153 6.07 5.19 10.27
N GLY A 154 6.97 4.36 10.85
CA GLY A 154 8.38 4.71 11.04
C GLY A 154 9.09 5.01 9.72
N LEU A 155 8.98 4.12 8.73
CA LEU A 155 9.53 4.30 7.38
C LEU A 155 9.00 5.57 6.71
N THR A 156 7.70 5.85 6.83
CA THR A 156 7.09 7.07 6.29
C THR A 156 7.76 8.33 6.82
N LYS A 157 7.97 8.40 8.14
CA LYS A 157 8.64 9.55 8.79
C LYS A 157 10.10 9.71 8.35
N THR A 158 10.80 8.59 8.14
CA THR A 158 12.17 8.57 7.66
C THR A 158 12.25 9.07 6.22
N TRP A 159 11.48 8.48 5.32
CA TRP A 159 11.50 8.82 3.90
C TRP A 159 10.99 10.24 3.60
N ALA A 160 10.04 10.75 4.40
CA ALA A 160 9.61 12.14 4.30
C ALA A 160 10.76 13.13 4.52
N LYS A 161 11.74 12.76 5.35
CA LYS A 161 12.97 13.57 5.58
C LYS A 161 14.04 13.30 4.52
N GLU A 162 14.25 12.04 4.17
CA GLU A 162 15.29 11.63 3.22
C GLU A 162 15.03 12.21 1.83
N PHE A 163 13.84 11.99 1.28
CA PHE A 163 13.50 12.41 -0.09
C PHE A 163 13.26 13.93 -0.23
N ALA A 164 12.97 14.63 0.87
CA ALA A 164 12.88 16.10 0.86
C ALA A 164 14.21 16.81 1.15
N ARG A 165 15.27 16.07 1.49
CA ARG A 165 16.55 16.63 1.97
C ARG A 165 17.18 17.65 1.03
N LYS A 166 17.00 17.48 -0.28
CA LYS A 166 17.57 18.39 -1.31
C LYS A 166 16.60 19.52 -1.69
N GLY A 167 15.54 19.75 -0.94
CA GLY A 167 14.52 20.75 -1.27
C GLY A 167 13.55 20.33 -2.37
N VAL A 168 13.64 19.07 -2.84
CA VAL A 168 12.71 18.54 -3.83
C VAL A 168 11.41 18.15 -3.14
N PRO A 169 10.22 18.54 -3.66
CA PRO A 169 8.94 18.27 -3.00
C PRO A 169 8.45 16.83 -3.20
N VAL A 170 9.21 15.86 -2.72
CA VAL A 170 8.74 14.48 -2.59
C VAL A 170 8.05 14.34 -1.23
N ARG A 171 6.75 14.15 -1.25
CA ARG A 171 5.95 14.00 -0.02
C ARG A 171 5.72 12.53 0.27
N VAL A 172 5.93 12.12 1.52
CA VAL A 172 5.67 10.76 1.98
C VAL A 172 4.73 10.82 3.19
N ASN A 173 3.56 10.18 3.06
CA ASN A 173 2.54 10.17 4.10
C ASN A 173 2.03 8.75 4.35
N ALA A 174 1.56 8.49 5.57
CA ALA A 174 0.85 7.28 5.91
C ALA A 174 -0.62 7.59 6.19
N ILE A 175 -1.47 6.65 5.82
CA ILE A 175 -2.88 6.61 6.21
C ILE A 175 -3.06 5.39 7.10
N ALA A 176 -3.65 5.55 8.27
CA ALA A 176 -3.98 4.48 9.20
C ALA A 176 -5.50 4.24 9.22
N PRO A 177 -6.06 3.48 8.28
CA PRO A 177 -7.50 3.21 8.27
C PRO A 177 -7.92 2.42 9.49
N GLY A 178 -9.14 2.69 9.96
CA GLY A 178 -9.86 1.82 10.87
C GLY A 178 -10.47 0.62 10.16
N TYR A 179 -11.58 0.12 10.68
CA TYR A 179 -12.32 -0.97 10.07
C TYR A 179 -13.17 -0.44 8.90
N ILE A 180 -12.79 -0.78 7.67
CA ILE A 180 -13.50 -0.39 6.47
C ILE A 180 -14.24 -1.61 5.93
N MET A 181 -15.54 -1.47 5.65
CA MET A 181 -16.38 -2.54 5.10
C MET A 181 -15.92 -2.93 3.69
N THR A 182 -14.99 -3.88 3.64
CA THR A 182 -14.49 -4.53 2.43
C THR A 182 -14.95 -5.99 2.43
N ASP A 183 -14.71 -6.72 1.34
CA ASP A 183 -15.02 -8.16 1.28
C ASP A 183 -14.30 -8.96 2.39
N MET A 184 -13.14 -8.51 2.82
CA MET A 184 -12.41 -9.10 3.96
C MET A 184 -13.24 -8.98 5.26
N MET A 185 -13.94 -7.87 5.47
CA MET A 185 -14.75 -7.65 6.68
C MET A 185 -16.05 -8.47 6.68
N LYS A 186 -16.56 -8.86 5.50
CA LYS A 186 -17.76 -9.72 5.40
C LYS A 186 -17.57 -11.10 6.01
N THR A 187 -16.33 -11.55 6.22
CA THR A 187 -16.00 -12.82 6.86
C THR A 187 -15.87 -12.73 8.38
N VAL A 188 -15.91 -11.52 8.95
CA VAL A 188 -15.80 -11.28 10.40
C VAL A 188 -17.17 -11.54 11.05
N PRO A 189 -17.24 -12.26 12.19
CA PRO A 189 -18.47 -12.47 12.93
C PRO A 189 -19.18 -11.16 13.29
N GLU A 190 -20.51 -11.15 13.17
CA GLU A 190 -21.33 -9.94 13.36
C GLU A 190 -21.15 -9.30 14.74
N ASP A 191 -20.98 -10.11 15.81
CA ASP A 191 -20.75 -9.62 17.17
C ASP A 191 -19.41 -8.83 17.27
N LEU A 192 -18.40 -9.26 16.55
CA LEU A 192 -17.13 -8.52 16.48
C LEU A 192 -17.27 -7.23 15.67
N LEU A 193 -18.05 -7.25 14.57
CA LEU A 193 -18.34 -6.03 13.81
C LEU A 193 -19.08 -4.99 14.67
N LYS A 194 -20.09 -5.41 15.44
CA LYS A 194 -20.80 -4.55 16.41
C LYS A 194 -19.86 -3.98 17.48
N LYS A 195 -18.93 -4.81 17.98
CA LYS A 195 -17.92 -4.36 18.93
C LYS A 195 -16.99 -3.30 18.32
N PHE A 196 -16.55 -3.49 17.07
CA PHE A 196 -15.71 -2.52 16.38
C PHE A 196 -16.45 -1.21 16.11
N ALA A 197 -17.70 -1.28 15.66
CA ALA A 197 -18.55 -0.11 15.48
C ALA A 197 -18.71 0.67 16.81
N GLY A 198 -18.96 -0.02 17.91
CA GLY A 198 -19.08 0.61 19.24
C GLY A 198 -17.79 1.23 19.81
N GLN A 199 -16.63 0.97 19.16
CA GLN A 199 -15.35 1.60 19.51
C GLN A 199 -15.08 2.88 18.70
N THR A 200 -15.89 3.16 17.68
CA THR A 200 -15.81 4.37 16.88
C THR A 200 -16.84 5.39 17.37
N MET A 201 -16.45 6.68 17.47
CA MET A 201 -17.33 7.71 18.04
C MET A 201 -18.55 8.02 17.17
N LEU A 202 -18.50 7.66 15.90
CA LEU A 202 -19.59 7.90 14.93
C LEU A 202 -20.30 6.62 14.48
N GLY A 203 -19.96 5.48 15.06
CA GLY A 203 -20.54 4.17 14.77
C GLY A 203 -19.86 3.42 13.64
#